data_bcc606c30afa92f69755ed8669aafbb7
#
_entry.id   bcc606c30afa92f69755ed8669aafbb7
#
_cell.length_a   1.000
_cell.length_b   1.000
_cell.length_c   1.000
_cell.angle_alpha   90.00
_cell.angle_beta   90.00
_cell.angle_gamma   90.00
#
_symmetry.space_group_name_H-M   'P 1'
#
loop_
_entity.id
_entity.type
_entity.pdbx_description
1 polymer ?
#
loop_
_entity_poly.entity_id
_entity_poly.type
_entity_poly.pdbx_seq_one_letter_code
_entity_poly.pdbx_strand_id
1 'polypeptide(L)'
;LIKNENKKEVNIWLPIEDWCKSSRSGFEKIISKLLNINDSKNQFFDWSIIKEEDWLTSWKKYWAPELVGNHFLILPCWINLDDKFKDKKIIKIDPGAAFGTGSHPSTYLCLEKMENISFSEKRVLDIGSGSGILSIAARLLGAKEVYAVDNDYLAINSTNSNFQLNFGNSKSLKTYLGSFNEIIFKYQFKKFDFVLCNILAEVIKEMIPNIYNCLRNDAEVVFSGILNSQKDEIIKILIQNNLKLLDVSTRKDWACISAQKASNPT
;
A
#
# COMPACT_ATOMS: atom_id res chain seq x y z
N LEU A 1 5.90 -14.08 8.91
CA LEU A 1 6.53 -14.40 10.19
C LEU A 1 5.85 -13.61 11.30
N ILE A 2 4.99 -14.25 12.09
CA ILE A 2 4.32 -13.63 13.25
C ILE A 2 5.13 -14.03 14.48
N LYS A 3 5.72 -13.04 15.16
CA LYS A 3 6.40 -13.22 16.43
C LYS A 3 5.37 -13.12 17.57
N ASN A 4 5.18 -14.17 18.32
CA ASN A 4 4.46 -14.11 19.58
C ASN A 4 5.48 -13.77 20.69
N GLU A 5 5.35 -12.62 21.35
CA GLU A 5 6.38 -12.07 22.24
C GLU A 5 6.70 -12.91 23.49
N ASN A 6 5.88 -13.92 23.82
CA ASN A 6 6.05 -14.79 24.99
C ASN A 6 6.53 -16.22 24.68
N LYS A 7 6.60 -16.62 23.43
CA LYS A 7 7.27 -17.83 22.96
C LYS A 7 7.97 -17.50 21.65
N LYS A 8 9.24 -17.88 21.51
CA LYS A 8 9.96 -17.79 20.23
C LYS A 8 9.41 -18.85 19.28
N GLU A 9 8.23 -18.64 18.74
CA GLU A 9 7.52 -19.52 17.84
C GLU A 9 7.61 -18.98 16.42
N VAL A 10 7.95 -19.84 15.46
CA VAL A 10 7.98 -19.50 14.03
C VAL A 10 6.97 -20.36 13.32
N ASN A 11 5.97 -19.75 12.73
CA ASN A 11 4.97 -20.43 11.92
C ASN A 11 5.35 -20.33 10.44
N ILE A 12 5.36 -21.47 9.73
CA ILE A 12 5.66 -21.56 8.30
C ILE A 12 4.47 -22.25 7.63
N TRP A 13 3.95 -21.67 6.55
CA TRP A 13 2.88 -22.25 5.75
C TRP A 13 3.45 -22.79 4.44
N LEU A 14 3.08 -24.00 4.10
CA LEU A 14 3.65 -24.73 2.98
C LEU A 14 2.52 -25.47 2.23
N PRO A 15 2.57 -25.55 0.88
CA PRO A 15 1.58 -26.30 0.11
C PRO A 15 1.57 -27.75 0.52
N ILE A 16 0.38 -28.32 0.78
CA ILE A 16 0.26 -29.71 1.28
C ILE A 16 0.78 -30.74 0.28
N GLU A 17 0.69 -30.42 -1.01
CA GLU A 17 1.07 -31.28 -2.14
C GLU A 17 2.58 -31.57 -2.13
N ASP A 18 3.39 -30.63 -1.69
CA ASP A 18 4.85 -30.70 -1.68
C ASP A 18 5.43 -31.32 -0.40
N TRP A 19 4.59 -31.52 0.63
CA TRP A 19 5.06 -31.82 1.99
C TRP A 19 4.55 -33.15 2.53
N CYS A 20 4.96 -34.24 1.91
CA CYS A 20 4.76 -35.61 2.41
C CYS A 20 5.58 -35.87 3.71
N LYS A 21 5.31 -37.00 4.38
CA LYS A 21 6.02 -37.34 5.64
C LYS A 21 7.55 -37.33 5.52
N SER A 22 8.10 -37.75 4.38
CA SER A 22 9.55 -37.75 4.14
C SER A 22 10.13 -36.34 3.99
N SER A 23 9.43 -35.44 3.31
CA SER A 23 9.83 -34.04 3.17
C SER A 23 9.83 -33.32 4.52
N ARG A 24 8.80 -33.57 5.36
CA ARG A 24 8.72 -33.02 6.72
C ARG A 24 9.90 -33.48 7.58
N SER A 25 10.19 -34.77 7.61
CA SER A 25 11.32 -35.29 8.36
C SER A 25 12.68 -34.78 7.86
N GLY A 26 12.82 -34.56 6.57
CA GLY A 26 14.02 -33.93 6.00
C GLY A 26 14.19 -32.49 6.46
N PHE A 27 13.12 -31.71 6.42
CA PHE A 27 13.10 -30.32 6.89
C PHE A 27 13.42 -30.21 8.38
N GLU A 28 12.79 -31.04 9.23
CA GLU A 28 13.04 -31.06 10.68
C GLU A 28 14.51 -31.32 10.98
N LYS A 29 15.15 -32.27 10.27
CA LYS A 29 16.59 -32.59 10.41
C LYS A 29 17.46 -31.39 10.04
N ILE A 30 17.14 -30.70 8.94
CA ILE A 30 17.91 -29.53 8.49
C ILE A 30 17.79 -28.39 9.52
N ILE A 31 16.59 -28.06 9.97
CA ILE A 31 16.36 -26.99 10.95
C ILE A 31 16.98 -27.34 12.31
N SER A 32 16.84 -28.59 12.78
CA SER A 32 17.48 -29.02 14.03
C SER A 32 18.99 -28.87 13.99
N LYS A 33 19.61 -29.20 12.85
CA LYS A 33 21.05 -29.02 12.63
C LYS A 33 21.46 -27.55 12.62
N LEU A 34 20.69 -26.69 11.95
CA LEU A 34 20.96 -25.23 11.86
C LEU A 34 20.82 -24.53 13.21
N LEU A 35 19.89 -24.99 14.04
CA LEU A 35 19.63 -24.38 15.35
C LEU A 35 20.42 -25.08 16.49
N ASN A 36 21.27 -26.07 16.18
CA ASN A 36 21.99 -26.88 17.16
C ASN A 36 21.04 -27.52 18.20
N ILE A 37 19.86 -27.92 17.79
CA ILE A 37 18.89 -28.60 18.66
C ILE A 37 19.22 -30.08 18.69
N ASN A 38 19.78 -30.53 19.81
CA ASN A 38 20.05 -31.95 20.07
C ASN A 38 18.86 -32.55 20.81
N ASP A 39 17.72 -32.68 20.16
CA ASP A 39 16.55 -33.26 20.84
C ASP A 39 16.05 -34.51 20.11
N SER A 40 16.12 -35.63 20.84
CA SER A 40 15.59 -36.94 20.44
C SER A 40 14.07 -37.07 20.61
N LYS A 41 13.35 -35.98 21.00
CA LYS A 41 11.93 -35.99 21.35
C LYS A 41 11.02 -35.16 20.51
N ASN A 42 11.33 -34.79 19.26
CA ASN A 42 10.42 -34.10 18.31
C ASN A 42 9.44 -33.05 18.93
N GLN A 43 9.79 -32.39 20.02
CA GLN A 43 8.93 -31.44 20.71
C GLN A 43 8.96 -30.02 20.11
N PHE A 44 9.79 -29.79 19.12
CA PHE A 44 10.00 -28.44 18.53
C PHE A 44 9.22 -28.20 17.25
N PHE A 45 8.68 -29.25 16.65
CA PHE A 45 7.94 -29.16 15.40
C PHE A 45 6.52 -29.66 15.61
N ASP A 46 5.56 -28.79 15.28
CA ASP A 46 4.15 -29.13 15.21
C ASP A 46 3.66 -29.00 13.77
N TRP A 47 2.99 -30.03 13.26
CA TRP A 47 2.47 -30.06 11.90
C TRP A 47 0.96 -30.19 11.95
N SER A 48 0.28 -29.14 11.54
CA SER A 48 -1.17 -29.13 11.39
C SER A 48 -1.57 -28.87 9.94
N ILE A 49 -2.66 -29.51 9.50
CA ILE A 49 -3.28 -29.18 8.22
C ILE A 49 -4.30 -28.09 8.49
N ILE A 50 -4.10 -26.95 7.84
CA ILE A 50 -5.06 -25.86 7.88
C ILE A 50 -5.92 -26.00 6.62
N LYS A 51 -7.23 -26.11 6.78
CA LYS A 51 -8.16 -26.07 5.65
C LYS A 51 -8.13 -24.67 5.02
N GLU A 52 -8.35 -24.60 3.72
CA GLU A 52 -8.34 -23.33 2.99
C GLU A 52 -9.29 -22.30 3.61
N GLU A 53 -10.48 -22.73 4.04
CA GLU A 53 -11.47 -21.90 4.74
C GLU A 53 -10.96 -21.34 6.09
N ASP A 54 -10.22 -22.14 6.85
CA ASP A 54 -9.63 -21.71 8.12
C ASP A 54 -8.42 -20.81 7.89
N TRP A 55 -7.69 -21.01 6.81
CA TRP A 55 -6.55 -20.18 6.43
C TRP A 55 -7.02 -18.79 5.96
N LEU A 56 -8.06 -18.73 5.12
CA LEU A 56 -8.68 -17.49 4.65
C LEU A 56 -9.23 -16.61 5.80
N THR A 57 -9.50 -17.19 6.96
CA THR A 57 -10.05 -16.48 8.11
C THR A 57 -9.06 -16.28 9.26
N SER A 58 -8.03 -17.13 9.37
CA SER A 58 -7.11 -17.13 10.51
C SER A 58 -6.30 -15.83 10.63
N TRP A 59 -5.89 -15.24 9.52
CA TRP A 59 -5.14 -13.97 9.50
C TRP A 59 -6.00 -12.77 9.91
N LYS A 60 -7.34 -12.84 9.73
CA LYS A 60 -8.28 -11.78 10.16
C LYS A 60 -8.21 -11.50 11.65
N LYS A 61 -7.88 -12.52 12.46
CA LYS A 61 -7.76 -12.40 13.93
C LYS A 61 -6.63 -11.49 14.37
N TYR A 62 -5.63 -11.30 13.52
CA TYR A 62 -4.44 -10.48 13.82
C TYR A 62 -4.55 -9.05 13.30
N TRP A 63 -5.67 -8.73 12.62
CA TRP A 63 -5.91 -7.40 12.11
C TRP A 63 -6.73 -6.59 13.09
N ALA A 64 -6.16 -5.48 13.51
CA ALA A 64 -6.80 -4.51 14.39
C ALA A 64 -6.97 -3.17 13.65
N PRO A 65 -7.92 -2.34 14.05
CA PRO A 65 -8.00 -0.97 13.58
C PRO A 65 -6.68 -0.22 13.84
N GLU A 66 -6.18 0.51 12.86
CA GLU A 66 -4.90 1.24 12.95
C GLU A 66 -5.12 2.74 12.73
N LEU A 67 -4.68 3.55 13.69
CA LEU A 67 -4.66 5.00 13.56
C LEU A 67 -3.46 5.43 12.70
N VAL A 68 -3.71 6.29 11.72
CA VAL A 68 -2.68 6.89 10.89
C VAL A 68 -2.79 8.41 10.99
N GLY A 69 -1.67 9.04 11.35
CA GLY A 69 -1.64 10.47 11.62
C GLY A 69 -2.64 10.85 12.71
N ASN A 70 -3.28 11.99 12.53
CA ASN A 70 -4.28 12.52 13.46
C ASN A 70 -5.73 12.28 13.03
N HIS A 71 -5.98 12.01 11.75
CA HIS A 71 -7.33 12.04 11.19
C HIS A 71 -7.84 10.71 10.66
N PHE A 72 -6.97 9.78 10.25
CA PHE A 72 -7.41 8.53 9.64
C PHE A 72 -7.46 7.37 10.63
N LEU A 73 -8.48 6.52 10.46
CA LEU A 73 -8.55 5.18 11.03
C LEU A 73 -8.71 4.18 9.88
N ILE A 74 -7.76 3.27 9.75
CA ILE A 74 -7.89 2.11 8.87
C ILE A 74 -8.67 1.05 9.63
N LEU A 75 -9.80 0.65 9.09
CA LEU A 75 -10.73 -0.28 9.73
C LEU A 75 -10.93 -1.51 8.83
N PRO A 76 -10.52 -2.72 9.28
CA PRO A 76 -10.89 -3.95 8.60
C PRO A 76 -12.41 -4.05 8.46
N CYS A 77 -12.91 -4.45 7.28
CA CYS A 77 -14.33 -4.40 6.94
C CYS A 77 -15.23 -5.28 7.84
N TRP A 78 -14.65 -6.28 8.52
CA TRP A 78 -15.34 -7.19 9.45
C TRP A 78 -15.35 -6.71 10.91
N ILE A 79 -14.71 -5.57 11.21
CA ILE A 79 -14.67 -5.01 12.57
C ILE A 79 -15.65 -3.85 12.66
N ASN A 80 -16.45 -3.85 13.72
CA ASN A 80 -17.35 -2.74 14.01
C ASN A 80 -16.55 -1.53 14.50
N LEU A 81 -16.97 -0.33 14.09
CA LEU A 81 -16.38 0.90 14.54
C LEU A 81 -16.64 1.12 16.04
N ASP A 82 -15.59 1.32 16.82
CA ASP A 82 -15.68 1.73 18.21
C ASP A 82 -16.04 3.22 18.31
N ASP A 83 -16.92 3.57 19.21
CA ASP A 83 -17.42 4.94 19.42
C ASP A 83 -16.32 5.97 19.69
N LYS A 84 -15.22 5.55 20.29
CA LYS A 84 -14.04 6.41 20.53
C LYS A 84 -13.35 6.94 19.27
N PHE A 85 -13.67 6.38 18.10
CA PHE A 85 -13.09 6.78 16.81
C PHE A 85 -14.05 7.50 15.88
N LYS A 86 -15.23 7.91 16.36
CA LYS A 86 -16.27 8.58 15.54
C LYS A 86 -15.82 9.90 14.91
N ASP A 87 -14.81 10.55 15.49
CA ASP A 87 -14.21 11.79 14.99
C ASP A 87 -13.21 11.56 13.84
N LYS A 88 -12.84 10.30 13.57
CA LYS A 88 -11.84 9.96 12.55
C LYS A 88 -12.45 9.77 11.16
N LYS A 89 -11.64 10.01 10.14
CA LYS A 89 -11.97 9.62 8.76
C LYS A 89 -11.72 8.12 8.60
N ILE A 90 -12.78 7.35 8.50
CA ILE A 90 -12.72 5.91 8.48
C ILE A 90 -12.43 5.42 7.07
N ILE A 91 -11.34 4.68 6.90
CA ILE A 91 -10.98 3.95 5.69
C ILE A 91 -11.28 2.47 5.93
N LYS A 92 -12.41 1.98 5.44
CA LYS A 92 -12.74 0.56 5.50
C LYS A 92 -11.99 -0.20 4.42
N ILE A 93 -11.28 -1.25 4.79
CA ILE A 93 -10.50 -2.07 3.87
C ILE A 93 -10.83 -3.55 4.06
N ASP A 94 -11.10 -4.22 2.94
CA ASP A 94 -10.87 -5.66 2.80
C ASP A 94 -9.49 -5.83 2.15
N PRO A 95 -8.48 -6.29 2.89
CA PRO A 95 -7.13 -6.37 2.36
C PRO A 95 -6.98 -7.36 1.20
N GLY A 96 -7.82 -8.41 1.16
CA GLY A 96 -7.77 -9.40 0.08
C GLY A 96 -6.35 -9.90 -0.23
N ALA A 97 -6.06 -10.10 -1.52
CA ALA A 97 -4.73 -10.46 -2.02
C ALA A 97 -3.89 -9.24 -2.47
N ALA A 98 -4.46 -8.03 -2.47
CA ALA A 98 -3.78 -6.83 -2.96
C ALA A 98 -2.87 -6.20 -1.90
N PHE A 99 -1.76 -5.59 -2.35
CA PHE A 99 -0.86 -4.80 -1.50
C PHE A 99 -1.54 -3.50 -1.03
N GLY A 100 -1.04 -2.92 0.08
CA GLY A 100 -1.54 -1.63 0.56
C GLY A 100 -2.59 -1.75 1.67
N THR A 101 -2.35 -2.62 2.63
CA THR A 101 -3.23 -2.86 3.79
C THR A 101 -3.27 -1.70 4.79
N GLY A 102 -2.39 -0.70 4.61
CA GLY A 102 -2.30 0.49 5.46
C GLY A 102 -1.24 0.41 6.55
N SER A 103 -0.92 -0.78 7.06
CA SER A 103 0.08 -0.99 8.13
C SER A 103 1.54 -0.84 7.65
N HIS A 104 1.78 -0.84 6.35
CA HIS A 104 3.12 -0.66 5.81
C HIS A 104 3.59 0.80 6.00
N PRO A 105 4.86 1.03 6.45
CA PRO A 105 5.36 2.38 6.72
C PRO A 105 5.24 3.35 5.53
N SER A 106 5.38 2.87 4.29
CA SER A 106 5.24 3.71 3.10
C SER A 106 3.81 4.22 2.91
N THR A 107 2.82 3.37 3.15
CA THR A 107 1.40 3.76 3.08
C THR A 107 1.03 4.72 4.22
N TYR A 108 1.55 4.45 5.43
CA TYR A 108 1.40 5.34 6.58
C TYR A 108 1.88 6.76 6.25
N LEU A 109 3.10 6.89 5.72
CA LEU A 109 3.69 8.18 5.35
C LEU A 109 2.87 8.93 4.30
N CYS A 110 2.32 8.22 3.28
CA CYS A 110 1.43 8.83 2.30
C CYS A 110 0.17 9.41 2.96
N LEU A 111 -0.51 8.62 3.78
CA LEU A 111 -1.74 9.03 4.45
C LEU A 111 -1.49 10.22 5.41
N GLU A 112 -0.42 10.15 6.21
CA GLU A 112 -0.03 11.24 7.11
C GLU A 112 0.26 12.54 6.33
N LYS A 113 0.95 12.43 5.19
CA LYS A 113 1.19 13.58 4.31
C LYS A 113 -0.10 14.17 3.74
N MET A 114 -1.03 13.31 3.32
CA MET A 114 -2.31 13.72 2.75
C MET A 114 -3.20 14.49 3.72
N GLU A 115 -3.10 14.25 5.03
CA GLU A 115 -3.91 14.94 6.05
C GLU A 115 -3.79 16.46 6.01
N ASN A 116 -2.62 16.97 5.61
CA ASN A 116 -2.31 18.40 5.58
C ASN A 116 -2.59 19.06 4.22
N ILE A 117 -3.21 18.32 3.27
CA ILE A 117 -3.46 18.77 1.91
C ILE A 117 -4.95 18.87 1.66
N SER A 118 -5.40 20.00 1.07
CA SER A 118 -6.78 20.13 0.63
C SER A 118 -6.97 19.43 -0.72
N PHE A 119 -7.89 18.47 -0.76
CA PHE A 119 -8.27 17.77 -1.98
C PHE A 119 -9.60 18.27 -2.57
N SER A 120 -10.22 19.29 -1.97
CA SER A 120 -11.51 19.81 -2.42
C SER A 120 -11.49 20.18 -3.91
N GLU A 121 -12.44 19.64 -4.66
CA GLU A 121 -12.61 19.80 -6.12
C GLU A 121 -11.42 19.33 -6.99
N LYS A 122 -10.40 18.69 -6.40
CA LYS A 122 -9.22 18.22 -7.13
C LYS A 122 -9.49 16.93 -7.91
N ARG A 123 -8.80 16.80 -9.04
CA ARG A 123 -8.64 15.55 -9.79
C ARG A 123 -7.35 14.90 -9.34
N VAL A 124 -7.46 13.70 -8.82
CA VAL A 124 -6.36 12.93 -8.23
C VAL A 124 -6.04 11.73 -9.10
N LEU A 125 -4.76 11.43 -9.29
CA LEU A 125 -4.28 10.20 -9.90
C LEU A 125 -3.55 9.37 -8.84
N ASP A 126 -3.92 8.11 -8.72
CA ASP A 126 -3.30 7.12 -7.84
C ASP A 126 -2.62 6.05 -8.71
N ILE A 127 -1.28 6.03 -8.69
CA ILE A 127 -0.45 5.14 -9.50
C ILE A 127 0.03 3.97 -8.64
N GLY A 128 -0.30 2.74 -9.05
CA GLY A 128 -0.10 1.55 -8.23
C GLY A 128 -1.12 1.51 -7.09
N SER A 129 -2.40 1.53 -7.45
CA SER A 129 -3.49 1.75 -6.48
C SER A 129 -3.65 0.62 -5.45
N GLY A 130 -3.24 -0.62 -5.78
CA GLY A 130 -3.28 -1.76 -4.87
C GLY A 130 -4.66 -2.00 -4.28
N SER A 131 -4.78 -1.89 -2.96
CA SER A 131 -6.05 -1.97 -2.24
C SER A 131 -6.99 -0.77 -2.47
N GLY A 132 -6.51 0.31 -3.09
CA GLY A 132 -7.23 1.57 -3.28
C GLY A 132 -7.22 2.48 -2.04
N ILE A 133 -6.41 2.20 -1.04
CA ILE A 133 -6.40 2.95 0.23
C ILE A 133 -6.12 4.44 0.04
N LEU A 134 -5.17 4.81 -0.84
CA LEU A 134 -4.85 6.22 -1.12
C LEU A 134 -5.95 6.88 -1.94
N SER A 135 -6.56 6.16 -2.88
CA SER A 135 -7.76 6.59 -3.62
C SER A 135 -8.93 6.92 -2.69
N ILE A 136 -9.18 6.05 -1.70
CA ILE A 136 -10.23 6.25 -0.68
C ILE A 136 -9.90 7.46 0.19
N ALA A 137 -8.67 7.57 0.68
CA ALA A 137 -8.21 8.70 1.47
C ALA A 137 -8.38 10.03 0.72
N ALA A 138 -7.97 10.10 -0.55
CA ALA A 138 -8.16 11.27 -1.39
C ALA A 138 -9.64 11.67 -1.49
N ARG A 139 -10.54 10.70 -1.68
CA ARG A 139 -11.98 10.95 -1.74
C ARG A 139 -12.55 11.42 -0.40
N LEU A 140 -12.13 10.85 0.73
CA LEU A 140 -12.52 11.30 2.08
C LEU A 140 -12.05 12.74 2.40
N LEU A 141 -10.96 13.16 1.77
CA LEU A 141 -10.42 14.53 1.86
C LEU A 141 -11.05 15.50 0.87
N GLY A 142 -12.03 15.05 0.07
CA GLY A 142 -12.84 15.94 -0.80
C GLY A 142 -12.48 15.89 -2.29
N ALA A 143 -11.62 14.96 -2.74
CA ALA A 143 -11.29 14.83 -4.16
C ALA A 143 -12.58 14.68 -5.01
N LYS A 144 -12.66 15.44 -6.10
CA LYS A 144 -13.80 15.42 -7.01
C LYS A 144 -13.85 14.15 -7.83
N GLU A 145 -12.72 13.78 -8.41
CA GLU A 145 -12.53 12.57 -9.20
C GLU A 145 -11.19 11.94 -8.83
N VAL A 146 -11.19 10.63 -8.72
CA VAL A 146 -9.98 9.82 -8.50
C VAL A 146 -9.81 8.89 -9.69
N TYR A 147 -8.59 8.84 -10.22
CA TYR A 147 -8.16 7.97 -11.29
C TYR A 147 -7.14 7.01 -10.70
N ALA A 148 -7.45 5.74 -10.67
CA ALA A 148 -6.58 4.70 -10.12
C ALA A 148 -6.04 3.82 -11.25
N VAL A 149 -4.73 3.63 -11.27
CA VAL A 149 -4.03 2.83 -12.28
C VAL A 149 -3.24 1.74 -11.58
N ASP A 150 -3.37 0.51 -12.03
CA ASP A 150 -2.55 -0.61 -11.58
C ASP A 150 -2.36 -1.62 -12.71
N ASN A 151 -1.23 -2.30 -12.74
CA ASN A 151 -0.95 -3.34 -13.73
C ASN A 151 -1.42 -4.73 -13.30
N ASP A 152 -1.88 -4.87 -12.04
CA ASP A 152 -2.45 -6.09 -11.50
C ASP A 152 -3.99 -6.04 -11.51
N TYR A 153 -4.60 -7.01 -12.18
CA TYR A 153 -6.06 -7.16 -12.21
C TYR A 153 -6.68 -7.32 -10.80
N LEU A 154 -5.99 -8.01 -9.89
CA LEU A 154 -6.45 -8.19 -8.52
C LEU A 154 -6.44 -6.87 -7.75
N ALA A 155 -5.44 -6.04 -7.99
CA ALA A 155 -5.36 -4.69 -7.41
C ALA A 155 -6.53 -3.80 -7.89
N ILE A 156 -6.83 -3.82 -9.19
CA ILE A 156 -7.96 -3.06 -9.75
C ILE A 156 -9.30 -3.50 -9.16
N ASN A 157 -9.50 -4.81 -9.01
CA ASN A 157 -10.72 -5.34 -8.38
C ASN A 157 -10.81 -4.93 -6.90
N SER A 158 -9.69 -5.04 -6.18
CA SER A 158 -9.62 -4.64 -4.77
C SER A 158 -9.89 -3.13 -4.60
N THR A 159 -9.28 -2.28 -5.43
CA THR A 159 -9.53 -0.84 -5.46
C THR A 159 -11.03 -0.54 -5.65
N ASN A 160 -11.68 -1.16 -6.63
CA ASN A 160 -13.12 -0.97 -6.89
C ASN A 160 -13.98 -1.42 -5.72
N SER A 161 -13.72 -2.63 -5.18
CA SER A 161 -14.49 -3.21 -4.08
C SER A 161 -14.36 -2.39 -2.81
N ASN A 162 -13.14 -2.01 -2.43
CA ASN A 162 -12.89 -1.19 -1.25
C ASN A 162 -13.45 0.22 -1.40
N PHE A 163 -13.38 0.82 -2.57
CA PHE A 163 -13.98 2.13 -2.82
C PHE A 163 -15.51 2.06 -2.69
N GLN A 164 -16.15 1.04 -3.25
CA GLN A 164 -17.58 0.81 -3.10
C GLN A 164 -17.98 0.55 -1.64
N LEU A 165 -17.16 -0.18 -0.88
CA LEU A 165 -17.35 -0.43 0.54
C LEU A 165 -17.42 0.86 1.37
N ASN A 166 -16.64 1.88 1.00
CA ASN A 166 -16.58 3.16 1.71
C ASN A 166 -17.66 4.15 1.28
N PHE A 167 -18.05 4.16 0.00
CA PHE A 167 -18.90 5.22 -0.57
C PHE A 167 -20.23 4.71 -1.13
N GLY A 168 -20.48 3.40 -1.12
CA GLY A 168 -21.69 2.78 -1.67
C GLY A 168 -21.80 2.86 -3.20
N ASN A 169 -20.91 3.56 -3.86
CA ASN A 169 -20.84 3.67 -5.32
C ASN A 169 -19.43 4.07 -5.79
N SER A 170 -19.15 3.93 -7.09
CA SER A 170 -17.85 4.26 -7.69
C SER A 170 -17.92 5.45 -8.67
N LYS A 171 -18.92 6.31 -8.57
CA LYS A 171 -19.13 7.41 -9.56
C LYS A 171 -17.94 8.36 -9.67
N SER A 172 -17.22 8.59 -8.57
CA SER A 172 -16.05 9.48 -8.51
C SER A 172 -14.73 8.74 -8.73
N LEU A 173 -14.73 7.43 -8.95
CA LEU A 173 -13.56 6.60 -9.21
C LEU A 173 -13.56 6.14 -10.66
N LYS A 174 -12.40 6.19 -11.31
CA LYS A 174 -12.13 5.60 -12.62
C LYS A 174 -10.88 4.74 -12.51
N THR A 175 -11.02 3.45 -12.77
CA THR A 175 -9.92 2.49 -12.68
C THR A 175 -9.43 2.06 -14.05
N TYR A 176 -8.14 1.84 -14.19
CA TYR A 176 -7.48 1.47 -15.43
C TYR A 176 -6.47 0.36 -15.17
N LEU A 177 -6.64 -0.76 -15.86
CA LEU A 177 -5.70 -1.87 -15.83
C LEU A 177 -4.60 -1.66 -16.87
N GLY A 178 -3.36 -1.65 -16.44
CA GLY A 178 -2.16 -1.52 -17.27
C GLY A 178 -1.08 -0.69 -16.60
N SER A 179 0.08 -0.58 -17.23
CA SER A 179 1.15 0.30 -16.76
C SER A 179 0.75 1.77 -16.91
N PHE A 180 1.19 2.62 -16.00
CA PHE A 180 0.91 4.05 -16.07
C PHE A 180 1.31 4.67 -17.43
N ASN A 181 2.48 4.32 -17.94
CA ASN A 181 2.98 4.86 -19.20
C ASN A 181 2.09 4.50 -20.39
N GLU A 182 1.57 3.28 -20.46
CA GLU A 182 0.62 2.86 -21.50
C GLU A 182 -0.72 3.56 -21.35
N ILE A 183 -1.24 3.62 -20.14
CA ILE A 183 -2.55 4.18 -19.85
C ILE A 183 -2.58 5.69 -20.14
N ILE A 184 -1.56 6.45 -19.75
CA ILE A 184 -1.53 7.88 -20.03
C ILE A 184 -1.47 8.19 -21.51
N PHE A 185 -0.77 7.37 -22.28
CA PHE A 185 -0.68 7.48 -23.74
C PHE A 185 -2.02 7.16 -24.41
N LYS A 186 -2.63 6.05 -24.00
CA LYS A 186 -3.88 5.53 -24.59
C LYS A 186 -5.07 6.44 -24.34
N TYR A 187 -5.21 6.96 -23.11
CA TYR A 187 -6.41 7.71 -22.72
C TYR A 187 -6.25 9.22 -22.76
N GLN A 188 -5.07 9.75 -23.06
CA GLN A 188 -4.78 11.19 -23.14
C GLN A 188 -5.40 11.99 -21.99
N PHE A 189 -5.12 11.57 -20.76
CA PHE A 189 -5.75 12.13 -19.58
C PHE A 189 -5.61 13.65 -19.53
N LYS A 190 -6.70 14.30 -19.10
CA LYS A 190 -6.64 15.71 -18.67
C LYS A 190 -5.67 15.80 -17.50
N LYS A 191 -5.03 16.97 -17.37
CA LYS A 191 -4.07 17.24 -16.29
C LYS A 191 -4.68 17.00 -14.90
N PHE A 192 -3.86 16.52 -13.97
CA PHE A 192 -4.21 16.25 -12.59
C PHE A 192 -3.75 17.38 -11.67
N ASP A 193 -4.51 17.59 -10.61
CA ASP A 193 -4.19 18.54 -9.55
C ASP A 193 -3.31 17.93 -8.47
N PHE A 194 -3.34 16.57 -8.38
CA PHE A 194 -2.56 15.81 -7.42
C PHE A 194 -2.25 14.40 -7.94
N VAL A 195 -1.03 13.92 -7.67
CA VAL A 195 -0.62 12.55 -7.99
C VAL A 195 -0.11 11.84 -6.73
N LEU A 196 -0.59 10.63 -6.51
CA LEU A 196 -0.14 9.69 -5.48
C LEU A 196 0.59 8.54 -6.17
N CYS A 197 1.76 8.16 -5.66
CA CYS A 197 2.54 7.06 -6.23
C CYS A 197 3.31 6.35 -5.11
N ASN A 198 2.80 5.20 -4.67
CA ASN A 198 3.42 4.38 -3.62
C ASN A 198 3.84 3.03 -4.19
N ILE A 199 4.94 3.01 -4.93
CA ILE A 199 5.49 1.83 -5.61
C ILE A 199 7.01 1.78 -5.47
N LEU A 200 7.66 0.79 -6.08
CA LEU A 200 9.11 0.64 -6.02
C LEU A 200 9.85 1.83 -6.65
N ALA A 201 10.92 2.28 -5.99
CA ALA A 201 11.72 3.43 -6.40
C ALA A 201 12.23 3.34 -7.85
N GLU A 202 12.63 2.15 -8.29
CA GLU A 202 13.13 1.94 -9.65
C GLU A 202 12.07 2.27 -10.70
N VAL A 203 10.82 1.87 -10.45
CA VAL A 203 9.69 2.16 -11.34
C VAL A 203 9.33 3.66 -11.31
N ILE A 204 9.38 4.29 -10.12
CA ILE A 204 9.16 5.73 -9.97
C ILE A 204 10.13 6.53 -10.86
N LYS A 205 11.42 6.19 -10.86
CA LYS A 205 12.45 6.88 -11.66
C LYS A 205 12.07 6.96 -13.14
N GLU A 206 11.58 5.87 -13.69
CA GLU A 206 11.18 5.79 -15.10
C GLU A 206 9.90 6.58 -15.41
N MET A 207 9.02 6.75 -14.41
CA MET A 207 7.73 7.41 -14.60
C MET A 207 7.77 8.93 -14.40
N ILE A 208 8.76 9.48 -13.70
CA ILE A 208 8.82 10.91 -13.34
C ILE A 208 8.60 11.85 -14.54
N PRO A 209 9.20 11.66 -15.73
CA PRO A 209 8.97 12.55 -16.87
C PRO A 209 7.50 12.55 -17.33
N ASN A 210 6.86 11.38 -17.34
CA ASN A 210 5.45 11.24 -17.73
C ASN A 210 4.50 11.77 -16.66
N ILE A 211 4.85 11.60 -15.37
CA ILE A 211 4.12 12.21 -14.26
C ILE A 211 4.16 13.73 -14.38
N TYR A 212 5.35 14.34 -14.61
CA TYR A 212 5.48 15.77 -14.85
C TYR A 212 4.54 16.26 -15.97
N ASN A 213 4.47 15.51 -17.07
CA ASN A 213 3.63 15.86 -18.20
C ASN A 213 2.14 15.79 -17.90
N CYS A 214 1.70 14.97 -16.96
CA CYS A 214 0.28 14.87 -16.60
C CYS A 214 -0.14 15.82 -15.46
N LEU A 215 0.79 16.53 -14.82
CA LEU A 215 0.49 17.51 -13.78
C LEU A 215 0.05 18.85 -14.37
N ARG A 216 -0.92 19.51 -13.72
CA ARG A 216 -1.21 20.94 -13.88
C ARG A 216 -0.06 21.77 -13.32
N ASN A 217 -0.02 23.05 -13.64
CA ASN A 217 0.83 23.99 -12.92
C ASN A 217 0.42 24.02 -11.46
N ASP A 218 1.36 24.15 -10.55
CA ASP A 218 1.20 24.12 -9.09
C ASP A 218 0.61 22.81 -8.52
N ALA A 219 0.45 21.80 -9.36
CA ALA A 219 0.02 20.47 -8.91
C ALA A 219 1.12 19.79 -8.08
N GLU A 220 0.68 19.05 -7.08
CA GLU A 220 1.59 18.34 -6.19
C GLU A 220 1.62 16.84 -6.51
N VAL A 221 2.73 16.21 -6.15
CA VAL A 221 2.90 14.76 -6.21
C VAL A 221 3.53 14.25 -4.92
N VAL A 222 3.04 13.11 -4.47
CA VAL A 222 3.60 12.36 -3.34
C VAL A 222 4.11 11.02 -3.83
N PHE A 223 5.39 10.78 -3.61
CA PHE A 223 6.08 9.52 -3.89
C PHE A 223 6.40 8.80 -2.59
N SER A 224 6.13 7.51 -2.52
CA SER A 224 6.54 6.63 -1.43
C SER A 224 6.85 5.22 -1.96
N GLY A 225 7.13 4.25 -1.06
CA GLY A 225 7.69 2.97 -1.49
C GLY A 225 9.19 3.04 -1.78
N ILE A 226 9.83 4.08 -1.29
CA ILE A 226 11.24 4.43 -1.50
C ILE A 226 12.00 4.09 -0.21
N LEU A 227 13.10 3.35 -0.31
CA LEU A 227 13.99 3.14 0.83
C LEU A 227 14.78 4.42 1.14
N ASN A 228 15.12 4.63 2.41
CA ASN A 228 15.95 5.78 2.83
C ASN A 228 17.27 5.87 2.05
N SER A 229 17.86 4.75 1.66
CA SER A 229 19.07 4.71 0.84
C SER A 229 18.88 5.18 -0.61
N GLN A 230 17.65 5.21 -1.11
CA GLN A 230 17.30 5.57 -2.49
C GLN A 230 16.77 7.01 -2.62
N LYS A 231 16.43 7.67 -1.50
CA LYS A 231 15.72 8.95 -1.50
C LYS A 231 16.48 10.07 -2.23
N ASP A 232 17.79 10.15 -2.02
CA ASP A 232 18.60 11.26 -2.58
C ASP A 232 18.71 11.16 -4.11
N GLU A 233 18.74 9.95 -4.64
CA GLU A 233 18.70 9.71 -6.09
C GLU A 233 17.35 10.14 -6.67
N ILE A 234 16.23 9.76 -6.02
CA ILE A 234 14.89 10.19 -6.46
C ILE A 234 14.78 11.72 -6.43
N ILE A 235 15.21 12.38 -5.35
CA ILE A 235 15.21 13.85 -5.25
C ILE A 235 15.98 14.49 -6.39
N LYS A 236 17.16 13.98 -6.72
CA LYS A 236 17.96 14.47 -7.84
C LYS A 236 17.20 14.38 -9.17
N ILE A 237 16.54 13.23 -9.43
CA ILE A 237 15.75 13.03 -10.66
C ILE A 237 14.54 13.96 -10.69
N LEU A 238 13.85 14.19 -9.58
CA LEU A 238 12.74 15.14 -9.49
C LEU A 238 13.16 16.54 -9.89
N ILE A 239 14.28 17.04 -9.34
CA ILE A 239 14.82 18.37 -9.65
C ILE A 239 15.21 18.48 -11.13
N GLN A 240 15.85 17.44 -11.68
CA GLN A 240 16.22 17.37 -13.11
C GLN A 240 14.99 17.42 -14.04
N ASN A 241 13.83 16.98 -13.55
CA ASN A 241 12.56 17.03 -14.28
C ASN A 241 11.68 18.24 -13.89
N ASN A 242 12.25 19.31 -13.35
CA ASN A 242 11.57 20.55 -13.00
C ASN A 242 10.45 20.39 -11.96
N LEU A 243 10.57 19.40 -11.06
CA LEU A 243 9.74 19.26 -9.89
C LEU A 243 10.47 19.87 -8.69
N LYS A 244 9.84 20.84 -8.05
CA LYS A 244 10.36 21.49 -6.84
C LYS A 244 10.09 20.59 -5.65
N LEU A 245 11.13 20.22 -4.91
CA LEU A 245 10.99 19.50 -3.66
C LEU A 245 10.22 20.35 -2.62
N LEU A 246 9.20 19.79 -2.01
CA LEU A 246 8.45 20.41 -0.94
C LEU A 246 8.83 19.87 0.45
N ASP A 247 8.87 18.53 0.59
CA ASP A 247 9.13 17.88 1.87
C ASP A 247 9.63 16.43 1.70
N VAL A 248 10.34 15.96 2.71
CA VAL A 248 10.78 14.56 2.83
C VAL A 248 10.50 14.08 4.23
N SER A 249 9.67 13.06 4.36
CA SER A 249 9.37 12.39 5.63
C SER A 249 9.90 10.97 5.62
N THR A 250 10.32 10.45 6.78
CA THR A 250 10.85 9.10 6.90
C THR A 250 10.22 8.35 8.06
N ARG A 251 10.01 7.03 7.88
CA ARG A 251 9.51 6.14 8.94
C ARG A 251 10.13 4.76 8.78
N LYS A 252 10.89 4.31 9.79
CA LYS A 252 11.73 3.11 9.69
C LYS A 252 12.68 3.24 8.49
N ASP A 253 12.71 2.26 7.60
CA ASP A 253 13.58 2.22 6.43
C ASP A 253 12.98 2.92 5.18
N TRP A 254 11.82 3.55 5.31
CA TRP A 254 11.05 4.09 4.19
C TRP A 254 10.99 5.61 4.20
N ALA A 255 10.98 6.18 3.00
CA ALA A 255 10.83 7.60 2.74
C ALA A 255 9.57 7.90 1.95
N CYS A 256 9.02 9.08 2.20
CA CYS A 256 7.96 9.72 1.43
C CYS A 256 8.45 11.10 1.01
N ILE A 257 8.35 11.40 -0.28
CA ILE A 257 8.84 12.63 -0.89
C ILE A 257 7.66 13.35 -1.52
N SER A 258 7.45 14.60 -1.17
CA SER A 258 6.48 15.46 -1.87
C SER A 258 7.18 16.50 -2.71
N ALA A 259 6.67 16.72 -3.91
CA ALA A 259 7.19 17.68 -4.84
C ALA A 259 6.04 18.40 -5.57
N GLN A 260 6.35 19.53 -6.20
CA GLN A 260 5.40 20.38 -6.90
C GLN A 260 5.91 20.73 -8.29
N LYS A 261 5.02 20.72 -9.26
CA LYS A 261 5.30 21.31 -10.57
C LYS A 261 5.26 22.83 -10.46
N ALA A 262 6.42 23.47 -10.67
CA ALA A 262 6.46 24.93 -10.68
C ALA A 262 5.57 25.50 -11.78
N SER A 263 4.91 26.62 -11.50
CA SER A 263 4.28 27.44 -12.53
C SER A 263 5.38 27.93 -13.49
N ASN A 264 5.14 27.82 -14.78
CA ASN A 264 6.01 28.54 -15.71
C ASN A 264 5.90 30.03 -15.39
N PRO A 265 7.01 30.74 -15.20
CA PRO A 265 6.93 32.21 -15.11
C PRO A 265 6.25 32.73 -16.38
N THR A 266 5.13 33.41 -16.19
CA THR A 266 4.42 34.14 -17.26
C THR A 266 5.27 35.21 -17.87
#